data_702c274986f69a72909fce6ff2b1be0a
#
_entry.id   702c274986f69a72909fce6ff2b1be0a
#
_cell.length_a   1.000
_cell.length_b   1.000
_cell.length_c   1.000
_cell.angle_alpha   90.00
_cell.angle_beta   90.00
_cell.angle_gamma   90.00
#
_symmetry.space_group_name_H-M   'P 1'
#
loop_
_entity.id
_entity.type
_entity.pdbx_description
1 polymer ?
#
loop_
_entity_poly.entity_id
_entity_poly.type
_entity_poly.pdbx_seq_one_letter_code
_entity_poly.pdbx_strand_id
1 'polypeptide(L)'
;MAACRGSSSKWYYTREQLESTPSRQCGVEPDRELSYRQQAANLIQDMGQRLNVSQLTINTAIVYMHRFYMHHSFTKFHRNITSPTTLFLAAKVEEQPRKLEHVIKVAHACLNPQEPPLDIKSNQARIWLRLPISWLPTGCYPAPPLLHFDCTP
;
A
#
# COMPACT_ATOMS: atom_id res chain seq x y z
N MET A 1 15.62 -22.97 25.12
CA MET A 1 14.66 -23.32 24.05
C MET A 1 13.92 -22.08 23.64
N ALA A 2 14.31 -21.47 22.54
CA ALA A 2 13.55 -20.36 21.96
C ALA A 2 12.32 -20.95 21.30
N ALA A 3 11.16 -20.81 21.94
CA ALA A 3 9.90 -21.12 21.33
C ALA A 3 9.75 -20.22 20.10
N CYS A 4 9.68 -20.79 18.91
CA CYS A 4 9.17 -20.15 17.73
C CYS A 4 7.74 -19.71 18.05
N ARG A 5 7.60 -18.50 18.57
CA ARG A 5 6.29 -17.85 18.70
C ARG A 5 5.80 -17.58 17.30
N GLY A 6 4.78 -18.32 16.95
CA GLY A 6 4.24 -18.41 15.62
C GLY A 6 3.94 -17.06 14.98
N SER A 7 4.10 -17.05 13.71
CA SER A 7 3.91 -15.97 12.74
C SER A 7 2.52 -15.27 12.77
N SER A 8 1.57 -15.74 13.58
CA SER A 8 0.21 -15.18 13.62
C SER A 8 0.10 -13.82 14.32
N SER A 9 1.05 -13.50 15.21
CA SER A 9 1.02 -12.23 15.95
C SER A 9 1.35 -10.99 15.09
N LYS A 10 1.84 -11.19 13.87
CA LYS A 10 2.27 -10.09 12.99
C LYS A 10 1.12 -9.40 12.24
N TRP A 11 -0.09 -9.91 12.26
CA TRP A 11 -1.24 -9.33 11.58
C TRP A 11 -2.02 -8.35 12.43
N TYR A 12 -1.91 -8.46 13.74
CA TYR A 12 -2.64 -7.65 14.69
C TYR A 12 -1.68 -6.74 15.46
N TYR A 13 -2.16 -5.55 15.78
CA TYR A 13 -1.42 -4.55 16.54
C TYR A 13 -2.16 -4.23 17.82
N THR A 14 -1.43 -4.02 18.90
CA THR A 14 -2.00 -3.54 20.16
C THR A 14 -2.37 -2.07 20.05
N ARG A 15 -3.24 -1.62 20.94
CA ARG A 15 -3.61 -0.19 21.01
C ARG A 15 -2.38 0.70 21.22
N GLU A 16 -1.46 0.29 22.08
CA GLU A 16 -0.22 1.00 22.34
C GLU A 16 0.64 1.15 21.07
N GLN A 17 0.72 0.08 20.26
CA GLN A 17 1.43 0.13 18.97
C GLN A 17 0.76 1.08 17.99
N LEU A 18 -0.57 1.14 17.97
CA LEU A 18 -1.32 2.06 17.12
C LEU A 18 -1.16 3.53 17.55
N GLU A 19 -0.93 3.77 18.85
CA GLU A 19 -0.69 5.10 19.39
C GLU A 19 0.76 5.57 19.23
N SER A 20 1.69 4.65 18.98
CA SER A 20 3.14 4.87 18.87
C SER A 20 3.69 4.45 17.51
N THR A 21 3.09 4.91 16.41
CA THR A 21 3.54 4.62 15.05
C THR A 21 4.84 5.37 14.72
N PRO A 22 5.63 4.88 13.76
CA PRO A 22 6.84 5.59 13.31
C PRO A 22 6.58 7.02 12.86
N SER A 23 5.43 7.30 12.26
CA SER A 23 5.04 8.66 11.84
C SER A 23 4.85 9.59 13.05
N ARG A 24 4.19 9.12 14.10
CA ARG A 24 4.01 9.89 15.35
C ARG A 24 5.33 10.11 16.06
N GLN A 25 6.22 9.13 16.05
CA GLN A 25 7.58 9.27 16.59
C GLN A 25 8.41 10.31 15.83
N CYS A 26 8.10 10.53 14.54
CA CYS A 26 8.72 11.56 13.71
C CYS A 26 8.01 12.92 13.78
N GLY A 27 7.07 13.12 14.69
CA GLY A 27 6.40 14.40 14.90
C GLY A 27 5.14 14.62 14.05
N VAL A 28 4.61 13.59 13.39
CA VAL A 28 3.32 13.67 12.68
C VAL A 28 2.19 13.57 13.70
N GLU A 29 1.30 14.55 13.72
CA GLU A 29 0.13 14.54 14.58
C GLU A 29 -0.84 13.39 14.22
N PRO A 30 -1.57 12.83 15.20
CA PRO A 30 -2.50 11.72 14.97
C PRO A 30 -3.55 12.01 13.90
N ASP A 31 -4.13 13.20 13.90
CA ASP A 31 -5.16 13.60 12.91
C ASP A 31 -4.56 13.72 11.51
N ARG A 32 -3.32 14.21 11.41
CA ARG A 32 -2.60 14.30 10.14
C ARG A 32 -2.24 12.92 9.61
N GLU A 33 -1.79 12.00 10.47
CA GLU A 33 -1.54 10.61 10.07
C GLU A 33 -2.82 9.94 9.57
N LEU A 34 -3.93 10.11 10.25
CA LEU A 34 -5.23 9.60 9.82
C LEU A 34 -5.64 10.16 8.46
N SER A 35 -5.45 11.46 8.24
CA SER A 35 -5.70 12.11 6.94
C SER A 35 -4.83 11.51 5.83
N TYR A 36 -3.55 11.29 6.09
CA TYR A 36 -2.63 10.68 5.12
C TYR A 36 -3.02 9.25 4.77
N ARG A 37 -3.43 8.44 5.75
CA ARG A 37 -3.94 7.09 5.52
C ARG A 37 -5.21 7.10 4.68
N GLN A 38 -6.12 8.03 4.94
CA GLN A 38 -7.34 8.20 4.17
C GLN A 38 -7.04 8.59 2.70
N GLN A 39 -6.14 9.53 2.49
CA GLN A 39 -5.73 9.95 1.15
C GLN A 39 -5.06 8.81 0.38
N ALA A 40 -4.21 8.03 1.04
CA ALA A 40 -3.58 6.85 0.45
C ALA A 40 -4.61 5.79 0.06
N ALA A 41 -5.59 5.52 0.93
CA ALA A 41 -6.67 4.57 0.65
C ALA A 41 -7.55 5.03 -0.52
N ASN A 42 -7.89 6.31 -0.58
CA ASN A 42 -8.67 6.90 -1.69
C ASN A 42 -7.92 6.78 -3.02
N LEU A 43 -6.60 7.03 -3.02
CA LEU A 43 -5.77 6.87 -4.21
C LEU A 43 -5.73 5.40 -4.67
N ILE A 44 -5.57 4.46 -3.76
CA ILE A 44 -5.59 3.02 -4.06
C ILE A 44 -6.95 2.61 -4.65
N GLN A 45 -8.03 3.11 -4.09
CA GLN A 45 -9.39 2.83 -4.59
C GLN A 45 -9.59 3.35 -6.02
N ASP A 46 -9.20 4.61 -6.28
CA ASP A 46 -9.33 5.24 -7.61
C ASP A 46 -8.47 4.52 -8.65
N MET A 47 -7.21 4.24 -8.32
CA MET A 47 -6.31 3.48 -9.18
C MET A 47 -6.82 2.06 -9.46
N GLY A 48 -7.32 1.38 -8.44
CA GLY A 48 -7.84 0.02 -8.57
C GLY A 48 -9.04 -0.06 -9.52
N GLN A 49 -9.93 0.91 -9.45
CA GLN A 49 -11.06 1.02 -10.38
C GLN A 49 -10.59 1.25 -11.82
N ARG A 50 -9.63 2.15 -12.03
CA ARG A 50 -9.07 2.45 -13.37
C ARG A 50 -8.28 1.28 -13.94
N LEU A 51 -7.61 0.51 -13.11
CA LEU A 51 -6.90 -0.72 -13.49
C LEU A 51 -7.82 -1.92 -13.67
N ASN A 52 -9.10 -1.77 -13.33
CA ASN A 52 -10.10 -2.83 -13.41
C ASN A 52 -9.70 -4.10 -12.65
N VAL A 53 -9.22 -3.92 -11.44
CA VAL A 53 -8.97 -5.01 -10.49
C VAL A 53 -10.16 -5.20 -9.55
N SER A 54 -10.28 -6.39 -8.94
CA SER A 54 -11.38 -6.68 -8.02
C SER A 54 -11.32 -5.82 -6.75
N GLN A 55 -12.46 -5.67 -6.09
CA GLN A 55 -12.52 -4.98 -4.79
C GLN A 55 -11.67 -5.71 -3.74
N LEU A 56 -11.55 -7.04 -3.83
CA LEU A 56 -10.66 -7.81 -2.97
C LEU A 56 -9.19 -7.35 -3.12
N THR A 57 -8.73 -7.19 -4.35
CA THR A 57 -7.37 -6.70 -4.63
C THR A 57 -7.15 -5.30 -4.06
N ILE A 58 -8.12 -4.41 -4.20
CA ILE A 58 -8.08 -3.06 -3.65
C ILE A 58 -7.99 -3.09 -2.12
N ASN A 59 -8.82 -3.90 -1.47
CA ASN A 59 -8.82 -4.05 -0.01
C ASN A 59 -7.49 -4.63 0.49
N THR A 60 -6.95 -5.62 -0.19
CA THR A 60 -5.63 -6.19 0.10
C THR A 60 -4.53 -5.13 0.01
N ALA A 61 -4.57 -4.28 -1.01
CA ALA A 61 -3.62 -3.18 -1.17
C ALA A 61 -3.72 -2.15 -0.02
N ILE A 62 -4.94 -1.82 0.41
CA ILE A 62 -5.17 -0.90 1.54
C ILE A 62 -4.63 -1.50 2.84
N VAL A 63 -4.84 -2.79 3.10
CA VAL A 63 -4.25 -3.49 4.25
C VAL A 63 -2.74 -3.43 4.21
N TYR A 64 -2.13 -3.68 3.06
CA TYR A 64 -0.67 -3.60 2.90
C TYR A 64 -0.15 -2.18 3.16
N MET A 65 -0.84 -1.17 2.68
CA MET A 65 -0.51 0.24 2.94
C MET A 65 -0.54 0.55 4.44
N HIS A 66 -1.60 0.16 5.15
CA HIS A 66 -1.70 0.38 6.59
C HIS A 66 -0.60 -0.32 7.37
N ARG A 67 -0.28 -1.56 7.00
CA ARG A 67 0.80 -2.33 7.62
C ARG A 67 2.17 -1.72 7.34
N PHE A 68 2.41 -1.27 6.12
CA PHE A 68 3.65 -0.60 5.76
C PHE A 68 3.92 0.61 6.68
N TYR A 69 2.92 1.43 6.93
CA TYR A 69 3.03 2.60 7.80
C TYR A 69 2.96 2.28 9.32
N MET A 70 2.86 1.02 9.69
CA MET A 70 3.16 0.57 11.06
C MET A 70 4.66 0.34 11.28
N HIS A 71 5.46 0.23 10.23
CA HIS A 71 6.90 0.01 10.27
C HIS A 71 7.71 1.19 9.72
N HIS A 72 7.06 2.06 8.95
CA HIS A 72 7.69 3.20 8.28
C HIS A 72 6.89 4.47 8.47
N SER A 73 7.59 5.62 8.49
CA SER A 73 6.97 6.93 8.63
C SER A 73 6.53 7.51 7.29
N PHE A 74 5.42 8.26 7.28
CA PHE A 74 5.00 9.07 6.14
C PHE A 74 6.01 10.18 5.79
N THR A 75 6.88 10.56 6.71
CA THR A 75 7.94 11.54 6.46
C THR A 75 9.07 10.98 5.59
N LYS A 76 9.30 9.66 5.66
CA LYS A 76 10.32 8.96 4.87
C LYS A 76 9.80 8.44 3.54
N PHE A 77 8.56 7.96 3.53
CA PHE A 77 7.94 7.34 2.37
C PHE A 77 6.62 8.04 2.06
N HIS A 78 6.63 8.77 0.97
CA HIS A 78 5.45 9.52 0.57
C HIS A 78 4.32 8.59 0.10
N ARG A 79 3.09 8.88 0.51
CA ARG A 79 1.91 8.06 0.19
C ARG A 79 1.66 7.89 -1.31
N ASN A 80 2.00 8.90 -2.11
CA ASN A 80 1.83 8.84 -3.57
C ASN A 80 2.72 7.79 -4.24
N ILE A 81 3.78 7.37 -3.57
CA ILE A 81 4.72 6.36 -4.01
C ILE A 81 4.32 4.97 -3.45
N THR A 82 3.97 4.91 -2.19
CA THR A 82 3.62 3.67 -1.51
C THR A 82 2.31 3.09 -2.03
N SER A 83 1.31 3.93 -2.32
CA SER A 83 -0.01 3.48 -2.78
C SER A 83 0.04 2.68 -4.09
N PRO A 84 0.70 3.16 -5.17
CA PRO A 84 0.85 2.36 -6.39
C PRO A 84 1.62 1.05 -6.16
N THR A 85 2.63 1.09 -5.30
CA THR A 85 3.46 -0.10 -5.00
C THR A 85 2.66 -1.17 -4.28
N THR A 86 1.85 -0.79 -3.30
CA THR A 86 0.98 -1.74 -2.58
C THR A 86 -0.09 -2.32 -3.49
N LEU A 87 -0.66 -1.53 -4.39
CA LEU A 87 -1.64 -2.01 -5.36
C LEU A 87 -1.02 -2.97 -6.38
N PHE A 88 0.17 -2.67 -6.86
CA PHE A 88 0.90 -3.56 -7.77
C PHE A 88 1.20 -4.91 -7.12
N LEU A 89 1.64 -4.90 -5.86
CA LEU A 89 1.88 -6.12 -5.10
C LEU A 89 0.60 -6.91 -4.86
N ALA A 90 -0.47 -6.25 -4.40
CA ALA A 90 -1.76 -6.88 -4.15
C ALA A 90 -2.33 -7.53 -5.40
N ALA A 91 -2.21 -6.88 -6.55
CA ALA A 91 -2.64 -7.44 -7.83
C ALA A 91 -1.90 -8.75 -8.17
N LYS A 92 -0.61 -8.84 -7.85
CA LYS A 92 0.14 -10.10 -8.03
C LYS A 92 -0.30 -11.18 -7.04
N VAL A 93 -0.50 -10.84 -5.79
CA VAL A 93 -0.91 -11.78 -4.73
C VAL A 93 -2.30 -12.34 -5.00
N GLU A 94 -3.22 -11.51 -5.47
CA GLU A 94 -4.60 -11.90 -5.79
C GLU A 94 -4.75 -12.46 -7.23
N GLU A 95 -3.64 -12.80 -7.87
CA GLU A 95 -3.61 -13.39 -9.21
C GLU A 95 -4.31 -12.55 -10.29
N GLN A 96 -4.27 -11.24 -10.12
CA GLN A 96 -4.75 -10.25 -11.10
C GLN A 96 -3.63 -9.30 -11.52
N PRO A 97 -2.48 -9.82 -11.99
CA PRO A 97 -1.31 -8.99 -12.24
C PRO A 97 -1.59 -7.93 -13.31
N ARG A 98 -1.02 -6.75 -13.07
CA ARG A 98 -1.02 -5.64 -14.04
C ARG A 98 0.43 -5.29 -14.37
N LYS A 99 0.66 -4.82 -15.59
CA LYS A 99 2.00 -4.35 -15.98
C LYS A 99 2.38 -3.13 -15.16
N LEU A 100 3.61 -3.11 -14.64
CA LEU A 100 4.10 -2.01 -13.83
C LEU A 100 3.96 -0.65 -14.53
N GLU A 101 4.26 -0.60 -15.82
CA GLU A 101 4.10 0.60 -16.64
C GLU A 101 2.65 1.14 -16.64
N HIS A 102 1.67 0.23 -16.69
CA HIS A 102 0.26 0.61 -16.66
C HIS A 102 -0.12 1.16 -15.28
N VAL A 103 0.36 0.53 -14.20
CA VAL A 103 0.13 1.02 -12.83
C VAL A 103 0.71 2.42 -12.64
N ILE A 104 1.94 2.66 -13.14
CA ILE A 104 2.59 3.97 -13.06
C ILE A 104 1.82 5.03 -13.85
N LYS A 105 1.37 4.73 -15.06
CA LYS A 105 0.55 5.64 -15.87
C LYS A 105 -0.75 6.03 -15.19
N VAL A 106 -1.43 5.05 -14.61
CA VAL A 106 -2.68 5.29 -13.88
C VAL A 106 -2.42 6.11 -12.61
N ALA A 107 -1.36 5.81 -11.86
CA ALA A 107 -0.96 6.59 -10.70
C ALA A 107 -0.70 8.06 -11.06
N HIS A 108 0.06 8.30 -12.11
CA HIS A 108 0.32 9.66 -12.60
C HIS A 108 -0.97 10.38 -13.00
N ALA A 109 -1.86 9.71 -13.72
CA ALA A 109 -3.14 10.28 -14.15
C ALA A 109 -4.05 10.62 -12.95
N CYS A 110 -4.05 9.80 -11.89
CA CYS A 110 -4.81 10.08 -10.67
C CYS A 110 -4.26 11.26 -9.89
N LEU A 111 -2.94 11.41 -9.86
CA LEU A 111 -2.27 12.47 -9.09
C LEU A 111 -2.20 13.79 -9.84
N ASN A 112 -2.12 13.74 -11.16
CA ASN A 112 -1.95 14.92 -12.02
C ASN A 112 -2.99 14.90 -13.16
N PRO A 113 -4.28 15.08 -12.87
CA PRO A 113 -5.34 14.98 -13.88
C PRO A 113 -5.25 16.08 -14.96
N GLN A 114 -4.52 17.17 -14.69
CA GLN A 114 -4.33 18.29 -15.61
C GLN A 114 -3.09 18.13 -16.52
N GLU A 115 -2.22 17.17 -16.22
CA GLU A 115 -1.02 16.92 -17.01
C GLU A 115 -1.28 15.92 -18.14
N PRO A 116 -0.51 15.99 -19.25
CA PRO A 116 -0.59 14.99 -20.30
C PRO A 116 -0.15 13.60 -19.79
N PRO A 117 -0.54 12.51 -20.46
CA PRO A 117 -0.15 11.16 -20.09
C PRO A 117 1.36 11.02 -19.94
N LEU A 118 1.80 10.29 -18.92
CA LEU A 118 3.22 10.07 -18.65
C LEU A 118 3.87 9.24 -19.76
N ASP A 119 4.95 9.78 -20.34
CA ASP A 119 5.82 8.99 -21.21
C ASP A 119 6.76 8.12 -20.35
N ILE A 120 6.67 6.80 -20.54
CA ILE A 120 7.47 5.82 -19.78
C ILE A 120 8.97 5.96 -20.05
N LYS A 121 9.36 6.52 -21.18
CA LYS A 121 10.76 6.80 -21.53
C LYS A 121 11.30 8.05 -20.85
N SER A 122 10.44 8.85 -20.25
CA SER A 122 10.84 10.10 -19.57
C SER A 122 11.64 9.84 -18.28
N ASN A 123 12.45 10.82 -17.89
CA ASN A 123 13.16 10.78 -16.61
C ASN A 123 12.19 10.73 -15.42
N GLN A 124 11.02 11.32 -15.54
CA GLN A 124 9.97 11.30 -14.53
C GLN A 124 9.43 9.88 -14.29
N ALA A 125 9.24 9.10 -15.35
CA ALA A 125 8.87 7.69 -15.21
C ALA A 125 9.96 6.85 -14.54
N ARG A 126 11.24 7.18 -14.76
CA ARG A 126 12.36 6.47 -14.12
C ARG A 126 12.38 6.64 -12.60
N ILE A 127 11.89 7.75 -12.08
CA ILE A 127 11.76 7.96 -10.62
C ILE A 127 10.77 6.95 -10.05
N TRP A 128 9.65 6.73 -10.73
CA TRP A 128 8.65 5.74 -10.35
C TRP A 128 9.16 4.30 -10.46
N LEU A 129 9.96 4.00 -11.48
CA LEU A 129 10.54 2.68 -11.72
C LEU A 129 11.66 2.33 -10.72
N ARG A 130 12.28 3.34 -10.09
CA ARG A 130 13.29 3.15 -9.04
C ARG A 130 12.74 2.79 -7.68
N LEU A 131 11.41 2.74 -7.54
CA LEU A 131 10.81 2.27 -6.31
C LEU A 131 11.16 0.79 -6.13
N PRO A 132 12.03 0.46 -5.18
CA PRO A 132 12.43 -0.91 -5.01
C PRO A 132 11.24 -1.69 -4.45
N ILE A 133 10.74 -2.62 -5.23
CA ILE A 133 9.93 -3.75 -4.74
C ILE A 133 10.71 -4.47 -3.63
N SER A 134 12.04 -4.34 -3.60
CA SER A 134 12.95 -4.83 -2.56
C SER A 134 12.74 -4.19 -1.17
N TRP A 135 11.98 -3.10 -1.08
CA TRP A 135 11.65 -2.46 0.20
C TRP A 135 10.39 -3.03 0.86
N LEU A 136 9.67 -3.85 0.11
CA LEU A 136 8.66 -4.69 0.72
C LEU A 136 9.44 -5.81 1.41
N PRO A 137 9.52 -5.82 2.76
CA PRO A 137 10.26 -6.86 3.44
C PRO A 137 9.71 -8.21 3.00
N THR A 138 10.56 -8.98 2.35
CA THR A 138 10.32 -10.35 1.89
C THR A 138 10.05 -11.28 3.08
N GLY A 139 9.07 -11.06 3.83
CA GLY A 139 8.70 -11.79 5.05
C GLY A 139 7.59 -11.11 5.82
N CYS A 140 7.17 -9.90 5.44
CA CYS A 140 6.11 -9.17 6.11
C CYS A 140 4.73 -9.36 5.48
N TYR A 141 4.63 -10.12 4.41
CA TYR A 141 3.36 -10.41 3.74
C TYR A 141 3.13 -11.93 3.65
N PRO A 142 2.80 -12.60 4.78
CA PRO A 142 2.09 -13.85 4.65
C PRO A 142 0.80 -13.55 3.88
N ALA A 143 0.36 -14.48 3.04
CA ALA A 143 -0.95 -14.36 2.40
C ALA A 143 -1.99 -13.97 3.45
N PRO A 144 -2.86 -12.98 3.17
CA PRO A 144 -3.91 -12.63 4.12
C PRO A 144 -4.67 -13.91 4.46
N PRO A 145 -4.99 -14.15 5.74
CA PRO A 145 -5.92 -15.22 6.05
C PRO A 145 -7.15 -14.96 5.18
N LEU A 146 -7.60 -16.00 4.47
CA LEU A 146 -8.85 -15.96 3.72
C LEU A 146 -9.90 -15.35 4.64
N LEU A 147 -10.25 -14.11 4.41
CA LEU A 147 -11.38 -13.49 5.08
C LEU A 147 -12.62 -14.17 4.50
N HIS A 148 -12.97 -15.31 5.11
CA HIS A 148 -14.32 -15.82 4.97
C HIS A 148 -15.24 -14.76 5.58
N PHE A 149 -15.74 -13.89 4.73
CA PHE A 149 -16.98 -13.22 5.04
C PHE A 149 -18.08 -14.27 4.90
N ASP A 150 -18.38 -14.92 6.01
CA ASP A 150 -19.65 -15.63 6.13
C ASP A 150 -20.75 -14.56 6.07
N CYS A 151 -21.17 -14.24 4.84
CA CYS A 151 -22.46 -13.62 4.62
C CYS A 151 -23.51 -14.70 4.82
N THR A 152 -23.82 -15.04 6.06
CA THR A 152 -25.09 -15.70 6.36
C THR A 152 -26.14 -14.62 6.55
N PRO A 153 -27.30 -14.75 5.84
CA PRO A 153 -28.39 -13.78 5.94
C PRO A 153 -29.03 -13.72 7.32
#